data_bd84919be5af6e5d0d6d164341c59907
#
_entry.id   bd84919be5af6e5d0d6d164341c59907
#
_cell.length_a   1.000
_cell.length_b   1.000
_cell.length_c   1.000
_cell.angle_alpha   90.00
_cell.angle_beta   90.00
_cell.angle_gamma   90.00
#
_symmetry.space_group_name_H-M   'P 1'
#
loop_
_entity.id
_entity.type
_entity.pdbx_description
1 polymer ?
#
loop_
_entity_poly.entity_id
_entity_poly.type
_entity_poly.pdbx_seq_one_letter_code
_entity_poly.pdbx_strand_id
1 'polypeptide(L)'
;MKAKVIFIIISIIFILLGIFTCQEADQQQGDTVPGVDVTAGGYSDTGIIKVPLITWGADLIAVHANGGTIKTSQGSLFQQYGLNIELYREDDFQKQINNYMSGESPYVRGTMGMINMAAEHTKQYPNLQLVVVFQHSWSAGGDAIVVKPGIKAVKDLKGKTIAIQSDGPHLAYFMKLLTDAGLSIKDVDVVWTKDLVGPEGDTPMAKFYNDNVDAAFVIIPDALALTSSGTVGTGAEDSVKGAVILLSTKTANRIISDVYAVRRDYYEQNKEAVKNFVHALLAAEEEVRDLFKNTKSEDFKRFITAGATILLDSPDAAADMEGMYYDAELAGFKGNIKFFADSNYLRRFERLTSEIQNSFNILGLMKGRVEILKANWDYNELRAHLKYADDVEVPKFEEEEVATVLTKRQQTDTLESGELFSFEIFFKPNQHEFSADLYKEQFNKVIDFASTYGGAIITIEGHSDPMGYLRKKKEGEPEVVLKKIEQAAKNLSLSRAINVRDQLIAYAQQNGITLDKSQLATIGHGIDKPLYPIPQNDQEWLSNMRVEFKIIQIEAEESVFKKL
;
A
#
# COMPACT_ATOMS: atom_id res chain seq x y z
N MET A 1 71.68 42.75 -31.45
CA MET A 1 70.52 43.65 -31.46
C MET A 1 69.32 42.76 -31.30
N LYS A 2 68.94 42.50 -30.24
CA LYS A 2 67.89 42.75 -29.26
C LYS A 2 66.48 42.61 -29.91
N ALA A 3 65.65 41.78 -29.32
CA ALA A 3 64.23 41.60 -29.52
C ALA A 3 63.77 40.70 -30.68
N LYS A 4 63.84 39.38 -30.52
CA LYS A 4 63.03 38.40 -31.24
C LYS A 4 62.98 36.99 -30.60
N VAL A 5 63.08 36.86 -29.30
CA VAL A 5 63.06 35.56 -28.60
C VAL A 5 61.94 35.41 -27.53
N ILE A 6 61.05 36.38 -27.39
CA ILE A 6 60.05 36.38 -26.31
C ILE A 6 58.63 36.01 -26.79
N PHE A 7 58.43 35.73 -28.09
CA PHE A 7 57.04 35.51 -28.59
C PHE A 7 56.68 34.07 -28.91
N ILE A 8 57.54 33.11 -28.62
CA ILE A 8 57.28 31.65 -28.92
C ILE A 8 56.91 30.84 -27.68
N ILE A 9 57.10 31.38 -26.48
CA ILE A 9 56.81 30.63 -25.23
C ILE A 9 55.37 30.86 -24.70
N ILE A 10 54.67 31.92 -25.19
CA ILE A 10 53.30 32.23 -24.76
C ILE A 10 52.24 31.47 -25.57
N SER A 11 52.57 30.96 -26.75
CA SER A 11 51.58 30.24 -27.57
C SER A 11 51.45 28.73 -27.25
N ILE A 12 52.33 28.16 -26.44
CA ILE A 12 52.28 26.74 -26.04
C ILE A 12 51.53 26.56 -24.69
N ILE A 13 51.37 27.61 -23.91
CA ILE A 13 50.62 27.57 -22.63
C ILE A 13 49.11 27.69 -22.84
N PHE A 14 48.63 28.15 -23.98
CA PHE A 14 47.19 28.31 -24.26
C PHE A 14 46.53 27.12 -24.94
N ILE A 15 47.28 26.09 -25.33
CA ILE A 15 46.74 24.85 -25.92
C ILE A 15 46.59 23.70 -24.89
N LEU A 16 47.08 23.90 -23.66
CA LEU A 16 46.99 22.90 -22.57
C LEU A 16 45.91 23.22 -21.51
N LEU A 17 45.09 24.25 -21.73
CA LEU A 17 43.99 24.63 -20.83
C LEU A 17 42.60 24.47 -21.46
N GLY A 18 42.49 23.69 -22.54
CA GLY A 18 41.24 23.36 -23.24
C GLY A 18 40.78 21.90 -23.04
N ILE A 19 41.29 21.18 -22.05
CA ILE A 19 40.60 20.00 -21.54
C ILE A 19 39.61 20.50 -20.50
N PHE A 20 38.47 20.96 -20.97
CA PHE A 20 37.27 20.92 -20.15
C PHE A 20 37.09 19.46 -19.74
N THR A 21 37.51 19.14 -18.53
CA THR A 21 36.90 18.06 -17.81
C THR A 21 35.42 18.37 -17.79
N CYS A 22 34.62 17.69 -18.60
CA CYS A 22 33.31 17.31 -18.17
C CYS A 22 33.54 16.59 -16.83
N GLN A 23 33.48 17.35 -15.75
CA GLN A 23 32.96 16.79 -14.51
C GLN A 23 31.55 16.37 -14.91
N GLU A 24 31.39 15.11 -15.24
CA GLU A 24 30.18 14.41 -14.90
C GLU A 24 29.87 14.90 -13.50
N ALA A 25 28.76 15.61 -13.37
CA ALA A 25 28.12 15.73 -12.10
C ALA A 25 27.92 14.27 -11.68
N ASP A 26 28.80 13.77 -10.83
CA ASP A 26 28.49 12.69 -9.92
C ASP A 26 27.18 13.16 -9.27
N GLN A 27 26.07 12.71 -9.84
CA GLN A 27 24.89 12.51 -9.05
C GLN A 27 25.43 11.63 -7.93
N GLN A 28 25.58 12.23 -6.76
CA GLN A 28 25.62 11.51 -5.51
C GLN A 28 24.29 10.72 -5.45
N GLN A 29 24.27 9.61 -6.16
CA GLN A 29 23.56 8.43 -5.72
C GLN A 29 24.31 8.05 -4.45
N GLY A 30 24.00 8.77 -3.37
CA GLY A 30 24.45 8.40 -2.04
C GLY A 30 24.10 6.94 -1.88
N ASP A 31 25.01 6.18 -1.31
CA ASP A 31 24.75 4.82 -0.86
C ASP A 31 23.44 4.83 -0.06
N THR A 32 22.32 4.55 -0.76
CA THR A 32 20.96 4.67 -0.22
C THR A 32 20.60 3.50 0.67
N VAL A 33 21.51 2.55 0.83
CA VAL A 33 21.39 1.44 1.75
C VAL A 33 22.30 1.72 2.93
N PRO A 34 21.76 2.07 4.13
CA PRO A 34 22.58 2.27 5.33
C PRO A 34 23.47 1.04 5.57
N GLY A 35 24.76 1.25 5.77
CA GLY A 35 25.69 0.17 6.05
C GLY A 35 25.38 -0.46 7.40
N VAL A 36 25.44 -1.79 7.49
CA VAL A 36 25.36 -2.50 8.76
C VAL A 36 26.72 -2.40 9.43
N ASP A 37 26.80 -1.70 10.55
CA ASP A 37 28.04 -1.44 11.28
C ASP A 37 28.46 -2.58 12.23
N VAL A 38 27.74 -3.71 12.23
CA VAL A 38 27.90 -4.80 13.18
C VAL A 38 28.40 -6.07 12.52
N THR A 39 29.40 -6.70 13.16
CA THR A 39 29.88 -8.03 12.75
C THR A 39 28.80 -9.08 13.06
N ALA A 40 28.55 -9.99 12.10
CA ALA A 40 27.64 -11.11 12.30
C ALA A 40 28.07 -11.99 13.49
N GLY A 41 27.16 -12.13 14.47
CA GLY A 41 27.33 -12.96 15.66
C GLY A 41 26.40 -14.17 15.69
N GLY A 42 26.73 -15.20 16.45
CA GLY A 42 25.82 -16.29 16.77
C GLY A 42 24.76 -15.85 17.78
N TYR A 43 23.53 -16.39 17.68
CA TYR A 43 22.54 -16.23 18.76
C TYR A 43 22.99 -17.01 20.00
N SER A 44 22.93 -16.35 21.16
CA SER A 44 23.20 -16.97 22.45
C SER A 44 21.89 -17.08 23.22
N ASP A 45 21.47 -18.31 23.52
CA ASP A 45 20.29 -18.55 24.35
C ASP A 45 20.58 -18.13 25.80
N THR A 46 19.94 -17.06 26.24
CA THR A 46 20.01 -16.56 27.61
C THR A 46 18.83 -17.00 28.47
N GLY A 47 17.92 -17.82 27.91
CA GLY A 47 16.64 -18.17 28.52
C GLY A 47 15.59 -17.06 28.44
N ILE A 48 15.92 -15.91 27.81
CA ILE A 48 15.01 -14.80 27.55
C ILE A 48 15.11 -14.46 26.06
N ILE A 49 13.98 -14.48 25.36
CA ILE A 49 13.88 -14.17 23.94
C ILE A 49 13.57 -12.67 23.79
N LYS A 50 14.48 -11.89 23.23
CA LYS A 50 14.21 -10.50 22.90
C LYS A 50 13.41 -10.40 21.61
N VAL A 51 12.28 -9.68 21.65
CA VAL A 51 11.38 -9.50 20.52
C VAL A 51 11.12 -8.01 20.30
N PRO A 52 11.45 -7.47 19.12
CA PRO A 52 11.21 -6.07 18.82
C PRO A 52 9.74 -5.77 18.60
N LEU A 53 9.33 -4.57 18.97
CA LEU A 53 8.09 -3.90 18.62
C LEU A 53 8.42 -2.64 17.83
N ILE A 54 7.47 -2.15 17.06
CA ILE A 54 7.49 -0.80 16.48
C ILE A 54 6.26 -0.02 16.95
N THR A 55 6.31 1.29 16.81
CA THR A 55 5.16 2.16 17.10
C THR A 55 4.09 1.98 16.04
N TRP A 56 3.30 0.91 16.19
CA TRP A 56 2.23 0.51 15.27
C TRP A 56 1.09 -0.19 16.01
N GLY A 57 -0.16 0.03 15.54
CA GLY A 57 -1.36 -0.48 16.21
C GLY A 57 -1.44 -1.99 16.34
N ALA A 58 -0.89 -2.74 15.38
CA ALA A 58 -0.86 -4.19 15.46
C ALA A 58 0.04 -4.71 16.59
N ASP A 59 1.08 -3.97 16.98
CA ASP A 59 2.02 -4.39 18.04
C ASP A 59 1.36 -4.48 19.43
N LEU A 60 0.16 -3.90 19.61
CA LEU A 60 -0.72 -4.16 20.76
C LEU A 60 -0.93 -5.67 21.02
N ILE A 61 -0.93 -6.48 19.97
CA ILE A 61 -1.14 -7.92 20.06
C ILE A 61 0.01 -8.58 20.83
N ALA A 62 1.26 -8.23 20.51
CA ALA A 62 2.43 -8.77 21.21
C ALA A 62 2.49 -8.25 22.68
N VAL A 63 2.11 -6.98 22.90
CA VAL A 63 1.98 -6.41 24.25
C VAL A 63 0.93 -7.19 25.05
N HIS A 64 -0.23 -7.47 24.48
CA HIS A 64 -1.27 -8.27 25.12
C HIS A 64 -0.82 -9.70 25.40
N ALA A 65 -0.20 -10.35 24.41
CA ALA A 65 0.32 -11.71 24.55
C ALA A 65 1.35 -11.83 25.70
N ASN A 66 2.06 -10.73 26.00
CA ASN A 66 3.03 -10.66 27.09
C ASN A 66 2.42 -10.23 28.45
N GLY A 67 1.09 -9.99 28.47
CA GLY A 67 0.33 -9.59 29.66
C GLY A 67 0.41 -8.10 29.98
N GLY A 68 0.60 -7.24 28.98
CA GLY A 68 0.66 -5.79 29.10
C GLY A 68 1.96 -5.26 29.73
N THR A 69 3.04 -6.04 29.67
CA THR A 69 4.34 -5.74 30.30
C THR A 69 5.51 -6.04 29.35
N ILE A 70 6.66 -5.39 29.59
CA ILE A 70 7.89 -5.61 28.80
C ILE A 70 8.41 -7.05 28.96
N LYS A 71 8.39 -7.60 30.16
CA LYS A 71 8.80 -9.00 30.44
C LYS A 71 7.57 -9.86 30.61
N THR A 72 7.65 -11.10 30.13
CA THR A 72 6.56 -12.08 30.24
C THR A 72 6.01 -12.13 31.66
N SER A 73 4.73 -11.81 31.82
CA SER A 73 4.06 -11.84 33.10
C SER A 73 3.41 -13.20 33.39
N GLN A 74 3.18 -13.47 34.67
CA GLN A 74 2.49 -14.69 35.09
C GLN A 74 1.07 -14.74 34.51
N GLY A 75 0.71 -15.86 33.88
CA GLY A 75 -0.60 -16.09 33.28
C GLY A 75 -0.78 -15.48 31.89
N SER A 76 0.21 -14.76 31.35
CA SER A 76 0.17 -14.23 29.98
C SER A 76 0.18 -15.36 28.94
N LEU A 77 -0.28 -15.08 27.72
CA LEU A 77 -0.29 -16.06 26.64
C LEU A 77 1.11 -16.58 26.33
N PHE A 78 2.12 -15.71 26.24
CA PHE A 78 3.48 -16.17 26.03
C PHE A 78 3.94 -17.16 27.11
N GLN A 79 3.63 -16.90 28.38
CA GLN A 79 3.96 -17.86 29.45
C GLN A 79 3.19 -19.18 29.28
N GLN A 80 1.91 -19.13 28.94
CA GLN A 80 1.08 -20.34 28.73
C GLN A 80 1.62 -21.21 27.58
N TYR A 81 2.21 -20.57 26.56
CA TYR A 81 2.88 -21.24 25.44
C TYR A 81 4.36 -21.57 25.73
N GLY A 82 4.81 -21.44 26.98
CA GLY A 82 6.16 -21.80 27.39
C GLY A 82 7.27 -20.84 26.94
N LEU A 83 6.91 -19.59 26.66
CA LEU A 83 7.84 -18.57 26.19
C LEU A 83 8.17 -17.58 27.31
N ASN A 84 9.45 -17.19 27.38
CA ASN A 84 9.95 -16.13 28.25
C ASN A 84 10.51 -14.99 27.37
N ILE A 85 9.69 -13.95 27.15
CA ILE A 85 9.94 -12.88 26.19
C ILE A 85 10.24 -11.57 26.91
N GLU A 86 11.21 -10.85 26.39
CA GLU A 86 11.44 -9.44 26.69
C GLU A 86 11.13 -8.62 25.43
N LEU A 87 10.04 -7.87 25.47
CA LEU A 87 9.66 -6.94 24.41
C LEU A 87 10.52 -5.67 24.50
N TYR A 88 10.92 -5.13 23.35
CA TYR A 88 11.57 -3.82 23.28
C TYR A 88 11.07 -3.05 22.07
N ARG A 89 10.73 -1.77 22.24
CA ARG A 89 10.34 -0.92 21.12
C ARG A 89 11.60 -0.37 20.45
N GLU A 90 11.72 -0.54 19.15
CA GLU A 90 12.79 0.03 18.34
C GLU A 90 12.24 0.40 16.96
N ASP A 91 11.98 1.69 16.76
CA ASP A 91 11.44 2.24 15.52
C ASP A 91 12.54 2.49 14.46
N ASP A 92 13.80 2.57 14.89
CA ASP A 92 14.95 2.61 14.00
C ASP A 92 15.24 1.20 13.46
N PHE A 93 14.83 0.95 12.23
CA PHE A 93 14.97 -0.37 11.62
C PHE A 93 16.42 -0.80 11.47
N GLN A 94 17.36 0.14 11.27
CA GLN A 94 18.78 -0.17 11.20
C GLN A 94 19.31 -0.71 12.55
N LYS A 95 18.84 -0.18 13.67
CA LYS A 95 19.18 -0.72 14.99
C LYS A 95 18.59 -2.11 15.21
N GLN A 96 17.35 -2.36 14.75
CA GLN A 96 16.80 -3.72 14.77
C GLN A 96 17.66 -4.71 13.98
N ILE A 97 18.12 -4.33 12.78
CA ILE A 97 19.01 -5.17 11.97
C ILE A 97 20.36 -5.38 12.66
N ASN A 98 20.90 -4.38 13.33
CA ASN A 98 22.14 -4.53 14.12
C ASN A 98 21.97 -5.53 15.27
N ASN A 99 20.85 -5.46 16.01
CA ASN A 99 20.52 -6.43 17.08
C ASN A 99 20.30 -7.84 16.52
N TYR A 100 19.68 -7.96 15.35
CA TYR A 100 19.51 -9.22 14.64
C TYR A 100 20.84 -9.81 14.18
N MET A 101 21.70 -9.00 13.56
CA MET A 101 23.01 -9.42 13.05
C MET A 101 23.96 -9.85 14.18
N SER A 102 23.99 -9.11 15.28
CA SER A 102 24.82 -9.42 16.46
C SER A 102 24.34 -10.67 17.21
N GLY A 103 23.08 -11.07 17.04
CA GLY A 103 22.45 -12.16 17.79
C GLY A 103 21.85 -11.72 19.12
N GLU A 104 21.70 -10.43 19.36
CA GLU A 104 21.02 -9.90 20.56
C GLU A 104 19.52 -10.18 20.52
N SER A 105 18.89 -10.07 19.34
CA SER A 105 17.50 -10.48 19.09
C SER A 105 17.46 -11.48 17.93
N PRO A 106 16.81 -12.64 18.09
CA PRO A 106 16.61 -13.55 16.97
C PRO A 106 15.47 -13.11 16.04
N TYR A 107 14.68 -12.12 16.45
CA TYR A 107 13.54 -11.58 15.71
C TYR A 107 13.85 -10.21 15.12
N VAL A 108 13.19 -9.89 14.02
CA VAL A 108 13.06 -8.56 13.46
C VAL A 108 11.60 -8.30 13.11
N ARG A 109 11.14 -7.06 13.32
CA ARG A 109 9.78 -6.58 13.10
C ARG A 109 9.81 -5.44 12.08
N GLY A 110 9.05 -5.57 11.00
CA GLY A 110 9.00 -4.52 9.99
C GLY A 110 8.00 -4.86 8.89
N THR A 111 7.92 -3.97 7.90
CA THR A 111 7.13 -4.23 6.70
C THR A 111 7.86 -5.20 5.77
N MET A 112 7.13 -5.84 4.84
CA MET A 112 7.78 -6.67 3.81
C MET A 112 8.79 -5.88 2.97
N GLY A 113 8.60 -4.57 2.77
CA GLY A 113 9.60 -3.69 2.15
C GLY A 113 10.89 -3.67 2.95
N MET A 114 10.80 -3.35 4.24
CA MET A 114 11.94 -3.29 5.16
C MET A 114 12.65 -4.65 5.28
N ILE A 115 11.91 -5.76 5.36
CA ILE A 115 12.46 -7.13 5.39
C ILE A 115 13.25 -7.44 4.10
N ASN A 116 12.77 -6.99 2.94
CA ASN A 116 13.49 -7.17 1.68
C ASN A 116 14.80 -6.37 1.63
N MET A 117 14.84 -5.15 2.19
CA MET A 117 16.09 -4.39 2.35
C MET A 117 17.04 -5.08 3.32
N ALA A 118 16.55 -5.58 4.45
CA ALA A 118 17.35 -6.34 5.40
C ALA A 118 17.97 -7.60 4.77
N ALA A 119 17.24 -8.25 3.85
CA ALA A 119 17.74 -9.42 3.14
C ALA A 119 18.98 -9.10 2.28
N GLU A 120 19.09 -7.90 1.72
CA GLU A 120 20.29 -7.46 0.99
C GLU A 120 21.55 -7.44 1.90
N HIS A 121 21.40 -7.05 3.17
CA HIS A 121 22.49 -7.07 4.16
C HIS A 121 22.85 -8.48 4.62
N THR A 122 21.85 -9.36 4.78
CA THR A 122 22.05 -10.71 5.34
C THR A 122 22.46 -11.75 4.30
N LYS A 123 22.35 -11.46 2.98
CA LYS A 123 22.55 -12.43 1.89
C LYS A 123 23.90 -13.16 1.89
N GLN A 124 24.95 -12.50 2.39
CA GLN A 124 26.27 -13.09 2.51
C GLN A 124 26.46 -14.03 3.71
N TYR A 125 25.46 -14.09 4.60
CA TYR A 125 25.47 -14.90 5.81
C TYR A 125 24.32 -15.91 5.80
N PRO A 126 24.52 -17.15 5.28
CA PRO A 126 23.44 -18.14 5.14
C PRO A 126 22.69 -18.45 6.45
N ASN A 127 23.38 -18.42 7.58
CA ASN A 127 22.77 -18.67 8.90
C ASN A 127 21.88 -17.53 9.38
N LEU A 128 22.08 -16.32 8.84
CA LEU A 128 21.32 -15.11 9.16
C LEU A 128 20.24 -14.80 8.11
N GLN A 129 20.00 -15.72 7.17
CA GLN A 129 18.93 -15.57 6.21
C GLN A 129 17.59 -15.39 6.96
N LEU A 130 16.79 -14.45 6.48
CA LEU A 130 15.49 -14.13 7.09
C LEU A 130 14.47 -15.22 6.79
N VAL A 131 13.76 -15.68 7.83
CA VAL A 131 12.61 -16.58 7.73
C VAL A 131 11.39 -15.80 8.21
N VAL A 132 10.50 -15.40 7.32
CA VAL A 132 9.24 -14.73 7.68
C VAL A 132 8.31 -15.78 8.28
N VAL A 133 7.86 -15.54 9.51
CA VAL A 133 7.13 -16.54 10.31
C VAL A 133 5.67 -16.17 10.57
N PHE A 134 5.33 -14.87 10.49
CA PHE A 134 4.00 -14.36 10.82
C PHE A 134 3.70 -13.09 10.05
N GLN A 135 2.55 -13.03 9.39
CA GLN A 135 1.97 -11.79 8.90
C GLN A 135 1.12 -11.18 10.01
N HIS A 136 1.49 -9.99 10.43
CA HIS A 136 0.84 -9.32 11.56
C HIS A 136 -0.38 -8.53 11.11
N SER A 137 -0.17 -7.64 10.14
CA SER A 137 -1.22 -6.77 9.63
C SER A 137 -0.94 -6.29 8.20
N TRP A 138 -1.94 -5.59 7.67
CA TRP A 138 -1.79 -4.64 6.57
C TRP A 138 -1.99 -3.24 7.12
N SER A 139 -1.27 -2.25 6.60
CA SER A 139 -1.64 -0.87 6.82
C SER A 139 -2.94 -0.58 6.06
N ALA A 140 -3.96 -0.17 6.79
CA ALA A 140 -5.32 0.07 6.29
C ALA A 140 -5.87 1.44 6.74
N GLY A 141 -4.99 2.45 6.78
CA GLY A 141 -5.30 3.82 7.17
C GLY A 141 -4.10 4.57 7.73
N GLY A 142 -3.02 3.87 8.11
CA GLY A 142 -1.88 4.45 8.82
C GLY A 142 -0.91 5.28 7.99
N ASP A 143 -0.97 5.17 6.66
CA ASP A 143 0.00 5.81 5.76
C ASP A 143 -0.69 6.56 4.62
N ALA A 144 -0.08 7.66 4.16
CA ALA A 144 -0.65 8.49 3.11
C ALA A 144 0.42 9.15 2.23
N ILE A 145 0.01 9.56 1.02
CA ILE A 145 0.69 10.56 0.23
C ILE A 145 -0.08 11.88 0.31
N VAL A 146 0.60 12.93 0.78
CA VAL A 146 0.08 14.31 0.81
C VAL A 146 0.68 15.07 -0.35
N VAL A 147 -0.11 15.90 -1.01
CA VAL A 147 0.29 16.65 -2.21
C VAL A 147 -0.09 18.13 -2.11
N LYS A 148 0.69 18.97 -2.80
CA LYS A 148 0.39 20.38 -3.00
C LYS A 148 -0.68 20.61 -4.07
N PRO A 149 -1.30 21.79 -4.14
CA PRO A 149 -2.31 22.13 -5.14
C PRO A 149 -1.89 21.83 -6.57
N GLY A 150 -2.82 21.31 -7.37
CA GLY A 150 -2.60 21.01 -8.79
C GLY A 150 -2.36 19.54 -9.09
N ILE A 151 -2.06 18.71 -8.08
CA ILE A 151 -1.96 17.25 -8.20
C ILE A 151 -3.30 16.65 -7.77
N LYS A 152 -3.97 15.92 -8.67
CA LYS A 152 -5.30 15.37 -8.45
C LYS A 152 -5.34 13.84 -8.58
N ALA A 153 -4.37 13.26 -9.26
CA ALA A 153 -4.24 11.82 -9.45
C ALA A 153 -2.76 11.43 -9.40
N VAL A 154 -2.48 10.13 -9.18
CA VAL A 154 -1.10 9.63 -9.10
C VAL A 154 -0.29 9.90 -10.38
N LYS A 155 -0.91 9.90 -11.55
CA LYS A 155 -0.26 10.25 -12.83
C LYS A 155 0.27 11.68 -12.86
N ASP A 156 -0.30 12.60 -12.07
CA ASP A 156 0.12 14.00 -12.02
C ASP A 156 1.44 14.19 -11.23
N LEU A 157 1.95 13.13 -10.62
CA LEU A 157 3.27 13.10 -9.98
C LEU A 157 4.43 13.17 -11.00
N LYS A 158 4.15 13.00 -12.29
CA LYS A 158 5.17 13.12 -13.34
C LYS A 158 5.83 14.50 -13.31
N GLY A 159 7.16 14.54 -13.21
CA GLY A 159 7.97 15.75 -13.09
C GLY A 159 7.86 16.46 -11.73
N LYS A 160 7.38 15.76 -10.69
CA LYS A 160 7.22 16.30 -9.34
C LYS A 160 8.31 15.84 -8.41
N THR A 161 8.58 16.64 -7.38
CA THR A 161 9.54 16.36 -6.32
C THR A 161 8.81 15.75 -5.13
N ILE A 162 9.25 14.56 -4.70
CA ILE A 162 8.60 13.73 -3.69
C ILE A 162 9.55 13.49 -2.53
N ALA A 163 9.14 13.83 -1.30
CA ALA A 163 9.87 13.51 -0.07
C ALA A 163 9.43 12.14 0.49
N ILE A 164 10.41 11.31 0.85
CA ILE A 164 10.17 9.96 1.38
C ILE A 164 11.37 9.49 2.21
N GLN A 165 11.12 8.72 3.26
CA GLN A 165 12.19 8.08 4.07
C GLN A 165 12.91 6.99 3.26
N SER A 166 14.25 6.94 3.39
CA SER A 166 15.12 6.08 2.58
C SER A 166 15.03 4.58 2.91
N ASP A 167 14.71 4.22 4.14
CA ASP A 167 14.68 2.84 4.65
C ASP A 167 13.39 2.49 5.41
N GLY A 168 12.35 3.29 5.20
CA GLY A 168 11.08 3.20 5.90
C GLY A 168 10.00 2.35 5.20
N PRO A 169 8.80 2.37 5.76
CA PRO A 169 7.67 1.55 5.33
C PRO A 169 7.13 1.93 3.95
N HIS A 170 7.37 3.17 3.49
CA HIS A 170 6.70 3.75 2.33
C HIS A 170 7.31 3.40 0.98
N LEU A 171 8.54 2.85 0.92
CA LEU A 171 9.23 2.60 -0.36
C LEU A 171 8.45 1.66 -1.29
N ALA A 172 7.92 0.56 -0.75
CA ALA A 172 7.11 -0.37 -1.55
C ALA A 172 5.79 0.30 -1.99
N TYR A 173 5.19 1.13 -1.15
CA TYR A 173 3.99 1.90 -1.46
C TYR A 173 4.24 2.90 -2.59
N PHE A 174 5.28 3.70 -2.48
CA PHE A 174 5.72 4.65 -3.50
C PHE A 174 5.91 3.99 -4.87
N MET A 175 6.70 2.93 -4.92
CA MET A 175 6.99 2.24 -6.17
C MET A 175 5.77 1.58 -6.79
N LYS A 176 4.89 1.00 -5.97
CA LYS A 176 3.63 0.42 -6.45
C LYS A 176 2.73 1.48 -7.07
N LEU A 177 2.58 2.63 -6.42
CA LEU A 177 1.78 3.75 -6.95
C LEU A 177 2.32 4.25 -8.29
N LEU A 178 3.64 4.47 -8.41
CA LEU A 178 4.25 4.90 -9.67
C LEU A 178 3.98 3.87 -10.79
N THR A 179 4.24 2.59 -10.51
CA THR A 179 4.07 1.51 -11.48
C THR A 179 2.62 1.42 -11.96
N ASP A 180 1.66 1.48 -11.04
CA ASP A 180 0.23 1.38 -11.36
C ASP A 180 -0.27 2.59 -12.16
N ALA A 181 0.33 3.77 -11.96
CA ALA A 181 0.07 4.96 -12.76
C ALA A 181 0.81 4.97 -14.12
N GLY A 182 1.60 3.93 -14.41
CA GLY A 182 2.43 3.88 -15.63
C GLY A 182 3.65 4.81 -15.59
N LEU A 183 4.07 5.21 -14.39
CA LEU A 183 5.25 6.01 -14.13
C LEU A 183 6.41 5.14 -13.68
N SER A 184 7.60 5.69 -13.79
CA SER A 184 8.85 5.12 -13.29
C SER A 184 9.54 6.10 -12.34
N ILE A 185 10.55 5.63 -11.60
CA ILE A 185 11.37 6.50 -10.75
C ILE A 185 12.03 7.65 -11.53
N LYS A 186 12.28 7.47 -12.83
CA LYS A 186 12.87 8.51 -13.70
C LYS A 186 11.89 9.63 -14.07
N ASP A 187 10.61 9.43 -13.80
CA ASP A 187 9.57 10.43 -14.07
C ASP A 187 9.34 11.39 -12.89
N VAL A 188 10.05 11.20 -11.77
CA VAL A 188 9.93 12.01 -10.56
C VAL A 188 11.29 12.33 -9.96
N ASP A 189 11.39 13.41 -9.19
CA ASP A 189 12.56 13.73 -8.38
C ASP A 189 12.32 13.31 -6.93
N VAL A 190 13.30 12.63 -6.29
CA VAL A 190 13.13 12.11 -4.93
C VAL A 190 14.03 12.84 -3.96
N VAL A 191 13.44 13.35 -2.89
CA VAL A 191 14.14 13.89 -1.71
C VAL A 191 14.11 12.83 -0.62
N TRP A 192 15.24 12.17 -0.44
CA TRP A 192 15.41 11.16 0.60
C TRP A 192 15.54 11.81 1.97
N THR A 193 14.86 11.22 2.97
CA THR A 193 14.98 11.63 4.37
C THR A 193 15.45 10.47 5.22
N LYS A 194 16.09 10.80 6.33
CA LYS A 194 16.59 9.80 7.27
C LYS A 194 15.50 9.35 8.24
N ASP A 195 14.76 10.30 8.80
CA ASP A 195 13.76 10.06 9.81
C ASP A 195 12.37 9.98 9.17
N LEU A 196 11.42 9.33 9.86
CA LEU A 196 10.08 9.08 9.31
C LEU A 196 9.07 10.17 9.66
N VAL A 197 9.06 10.63 10.91
CA VAL A 197 7.93 11.35 11.50
C VAL A 197 8.32 12.72 12.05
N GLY A 198 7.34 13.63 12.05
CA GLY A 198 7.40 14.92 12.72
C GLY A 198 7.69 16.11 11.81
N PRO A 199 7.35 17.33 12.27
CA PRO A 199 7.48 18.56 11.52
C PRO A 199 8.91 19.11 11.47
N GLU A 200 9.82 18.57 12.26
CA GLU A 200 11.21 19.02 12.39
C GLU A 200 12.19 17.91 12.00
N GLY A 201 13.43 18.28 11.73
CA GLY A 201 14.49 17.33 11.39
C GLY A 201 14.54 16.95 9.91
N ASP A 202 15.03 15.74 9.65
CA ASP A 202 15.19 15.20 8.29
C ASP A 202 14.05 14.20 7.97
N THR A 203 12.81 14.69 7.97
CA THR A 203 11.58 13.92 7.79
C THR A 203 10.85 14.32 6.50
N PRO A 204 10.00 13.45 5.91
CA PRO A 204 9.20 13.82 4.75
C PRO A 204 8.26 15.00 5.03
N MET A 205 7.66 15.08 6.24
CA MET A 205 6.83 16.19 6.67
C MET A 205 7.62 17.51 6.68
N ALA A 206 8.81 17.53 7.30
CA ALA A 206 9.66 18.71 7.35
C ALA A 206 10.11 19.18 5.95
N LYS A 207 10.39 18.25 5.02
CA LYS A 207 10.72 18.60 3.63
C LYS A 207 9.52 19.15 2.88
N PHE A 208 8.31 18.70 3.17
CA PHE A 208 7.09 19.13 2.47
C PHE A 208 6.76 20.61 2.69
N TYR A 209 7.24 21.24 3.76
CA TYR A 209 7.12 22.70 3.97
C TYR A 209 7.89 23.51 2.92
N ASN A 210 8.91 22.94 2.26
CA ASN A 210 9.64 23.63 1.20
C ASN A 210 8.81 23.72 -0.08
N ASP A 211 8.82 24.90 -0.72
CA ASP A 211 8.09 25.13 -1.96
C ASP A 211 8.50 24.19 -3.11
N ASN A 212 9.73 23.67 -3.07
CA ASN A 212 10.28 22.78 -4.09
C ASN A 212 9.81 21.33 -3.96
N VAL A 213 9.15 20.94 -2.86
CA VAL A 213 8.64 19.59 -2.65
C VAL A 213 7.14 19.59 -2.92
N ASP A 214 6.71 18.80 -3.88
CA ASP A 214 5.33 18.76 -4.36
C ASP A 214 4.47 17.72 -3.63
N ALA A 215 5.10 16.64 -3.16
CA ALA A 215 4.44 15.51 -2.48
C ALA A 215 5.31 14.95 -1.35
N ALA A 216 4.68 14.32 -0.36
CA ALA A 216 5.38 13.59 0.70
C ALA A 216 4.65 12.31 1.07
N PHE A 217 5.40 11.24 1.27
CA PHE A 217 4.92 10.00 1.89
C PHE A 217 5.11 10.10 3.38
N VAL A 218 4.02 10.04 4.13
CA VAL A 218 3.99 10.31 5.56
C VAL A 218 3.05 9.32 6.27
N ILE A 219 3.22 9.17 7.59
CA ILE A 219 2.22 8.50 8.42
C ILE A 219 0.97 9.35 8.56
N ILE A 220 -0.17 8.72 8.92
CA ILE A 220 -1.45 9.43 8.95
C ILE A 220 -1.50 10.62 9.92
N PRO A 221 -0.88 10.63 11.13
CA PRO A 221 -0.84 11.81 11.98
C PRO A 221 -0.20 13.02 11.30
N ASP A 222 0.93 12.83 10.61
CA ASP A 222 1.61 13.89 9.85
C ASP A 222 0.75 14.37 8.67
N ALA A 223 0.08 13.43 7.98
CA ALA A 223 -0.85 13.76 6.89
C ALA A 223 -2.02 14.63 7.38
N LEU A 224 -2.61 14.30 8.52
CA LEU A 224 -3.70 15.05 9.12
C LEU A 224 -3.24 16.46 9.54
N ALA A 225 -2.04 16.57 10.13
CA ALA A 225 -1.45 17.87 10.47
C ALA A 225 -1.26 18.73 9.21
N LEU A 226 -0.61 18.19 8.17
CA LEU A 226 -0.34 18.89 6.91
C LEU A 226 -1.61 19.35 6.17
N THR A 227 -2.75 18.69 6.40
CA THR A 227 -4.02 18.88 5.66
C THR A 227 -5.17 19.40 6.52
N SER A 228 -4.89 20.02 7.67
CA SER A 228 -5.92 20.51 8.59
C SER A 228 -6.98 19.43 8.89
N SER A 229 -6.55 18.35 9.54
CA SER A 229 -7.36 17.18 9.93
C SER A 229 -7.99 16.43 8.73
N GLY A 230 -7.20 16.23 7.66
CA GLY A 230 -7.60 15.43 6.49
C GLY A 230 -8.51 16.15 5.49
N THR A 231 -8.69 17.46 5.65
CA THR A 231 -9.46 18.28 4.70
C THR A 231 -8.53 18.96 3.69
N VAL A 232 -8.56 20.28 3.59
CA VAL A 232 -7.62 21.06 2.77
C VAL A 232 -6.80 21.94 3.69
N GLY A 233 -5.49 21.84 3.61
CA GLY A 233 -4.57 22.61 4.44
C GLY A 233 -4.86 24.12 4.35
N THR A 234 -5.02 24.75 5.49
CA THR A 234 -5.35 26.19 5.58
C THR A 234 -4.11 27.07 5.52
N GLY A 235 -2.94 26.53 5.82
CA GLY A 235 -1.68 27.26 6.04
C GLY A 235 -1.58 27.85 7.44
N ALA A 236 -2.46 27.46 8.35
CA ALA A 236 -2.38 27.77 9.77
C ALA A 236 -1.81 26.57 10.54
N GLU A 237 -1.21 26.82 11.69
CA GLU A 237 -0.54 25.82 12.49
C GLU A 237 0.51 25.05 11.66
N ASP A 238 0.52 23.72 11.72
CA ASP A 238 1.44 22.87 10.95
C ASP A 238 0.94 22.54 9.53
N SER A 239 -0.20 23.07 9.11
CA SER A 239 -0.79 22.75 7.81
C SER A 239 -0.17 23.55 6.65
N VAL A 240 -0.10 22.91 5.48
CA VAL A 240 0.37 23.55 4.24
C VAL A 240 -0.83 24.01 3.40
N LYS A 241 -0.88 25.29 3.05
CA LYS A 241 -2.02 25.86 2.33
C LYS A 241 -2.34 25.11 1.03
N GLY A 242 -3.56 24.60 0.97
CA GLY A 242 -4.08 23.88 -0.20
C GLY A 242 -3.59 22.43 -0.32
N ALA A 243 -2.79 21.93 0.63
CA ALA A 243 -2.38 20.54 0.66
C ALA A 243 -3.57 19.62 0.93
N VAL A 244 -3.57 18.44 0.30
CA VAL A 244 -4.60 17.41 0.47
C VAL A 244 -3.95 16.02 0.54
N ILE A 245 -4.62 15.08 1.18
CA ILE A 245 -4.29 13.66 1.06
C ILE A 245 -4.74 13.22 -0.33
N LEU A 246 -3.78 12.81 -1.16
CA LEU A 246 -4.06 12.26 -2.49
C LEU A 246 -4.60 10.83 -2.39
N LEU A 247 -3.96 10.03 -1.55
CA LEU A 247 -4.30 8.63 -1.36
C LEU A 247 -3.76 8.15 0.00
N SER A 248 -4.54 7.35 0.72
CA SER A 248 -4.08 6.67 1.92
C SER A 248 -4.12 5.15 1.77
N THR A 249 -3.49 4.45 2.72
CA THR A 249 -3.59 3.00 2.82
C THR A 249 -4.98 2.52 3.23
N LYS A 250 -5.92 3.39 3.60
CA LYS A 250 -7.33 3.04 3.74
C LYS A 250 -7.90 2.51 2.42
N THR A 251 -7.50 3.12 1.31
CA THR A 251 -7.82 2.67 -0.05
C THR A 251 -6.82 1.64 -0.57
N ALA A 252 -5.50 1.90 -0.44
CA ALA A 252 -4.41 1.06 -0.94
C ALA A 252 -3.96 0.04 0.11
N ASN A 253 -4.87 -0.70 0.69
CA ASN A 253 -4.72 -1.45 1.94
C ASN A 253 -4.11 -2.86 1.78
N ARG A 254 -3.46 -3.16 0.65
CA ARG A 254 -2.78 -4.44 0.42
C ARG A 254 -1.38 -4.25 -0.16
N ILE A 255 -0.73 -3.13 0.21
CA ILE A 255 0.64 -2.83 -0.23
C ILE A 255 1.63 -2.97 0.92
N ILE A 256 1.38 -2.30 2.05
CA ILE A 256 2.24 -2.33 3.22
C ILE A 256 1.79 -3.49 4.11
N SER A 257 2.56 -4.57 4.13
CA SER A 257 2.33 -5.76 4.96
C SER A 257 3.36 -5.81 6.07
N ASP A 258 2.89 -5.89 7.29
CA ASP A 258 3.69 -6.02 8.50
C ASP A 258 3.93 -7.48 8.86
N VAL A 259 5.16 -7.81 9.23
CA VAL A 259 5.55 -9.18 9.51
C VAL A 259 6.56 -9.28 10.67
N TYR A 260 6.64 -10.46 11.24
CA TYR A 260 7.79 -10.92 12.01
C TYR A 260 8.64 -11.85 11.16
N ALA A 261 9.95 -11.64 11.16
CA ALA A 261 10.93 -12.58 10.63
C ALA A 261 11.93 -12.97 11.70
N VAL A 262 12.52 -14.14 11.56
CA VAL A 262 13.50 -14.68 12.50
C VAL A 262 14.77 -15.11 11.77
N ARG A 263 15.88 -15.20 12.49
CA ARG A 263 17.15 -15.75 12.01
C ARG A 263 16.97 -17.22 11.66
N ARG A 264 17.55 -17.63 10.54
CA ARG A 264 17.49 -19.02 10.10
C ARG A 264 18.11 -19.97 11.11
N ASP A 265 19.28 -19.66 11.67
CA ASP A 265 19.95 -20.48 12.67
C ASP A 265 19.08 -20.69 13.93
N TYR A 266 18.42 -19.61 14.39
CA TYR A 266 17.48 -19.70 15.51
C TYR A 266 16.24 -20.51 15.14
N TYR A 267 15.65 -20.26 13.96
CA TYR A 267 14.46 -20.97 13.48
C TYR A 267 14.68 -22.49 13.37
N GLU A 268 15.84 -22.90 12.81
CA GLU A 268 16.15 -24.31 12.62
C GLU A 268 16.32 -25.06 13.96
N GLN A 269 16.84 -24.37 14.98
CA GLN A 269 17.08 -24.94 16.31
C GLN A 269 15.86 -24.85 17.25
N ASN A 270 14.96 -23.88 17.02
CA ASN A 270 13.89 -23.53 17.96
C ASN A 270 12.50 -23.50 17.28
N LYS A 271 12.25 -24.38 16.32
CA LYS A 271 10.99 -24.39 15.52
C LYS A 271 9.74 -24.42 16.40
N GLU A 272 9.77 -25.17 17.49
CA GLU A 272 8.62 -25.27 18.40
C GLU A 272 8.38 -23.96 19.14
N ALA A 273 9.43 -23.30 19.63
CA ALA A 273 9.30 -22.00 20.28
C ALA A 273 8.80 -20.92 19.30
N VAL A 274 9.25 -20.93 18.05
CA VAL A 274 8.76 -19.99 17.03
C VAL A 274 7.30 -20.31 16.65
N LYS A 275 6.91 -21.60 16.57
CA LYS A 275 5.50 -21.98 16.36
C LYS A 275 4.62 -21.51 17.52
N ASN A 276 5.08 -21.69 18.75
CA ASN A 276 4.38 -21.25 19.96
C ASN A 276 4.25 -19.72 20.01
N PHE A 277 5.26 -18.98 19.55
CA PHE A 277 5.18 -17.54 19.40
C PHE A 277 4.07 -17.11 18.42
N VAL A 278 4.03 -17.72 17.24
CA VAL A 278 2.99 -17.46 16.24
C VAL A 278 1.59 -17.83 16.77
N HIS A 279 1.48 -18.97 17.44
CA HIS A 279 0.20 -19.42 18.00
C HIS A 279 -0.30 -18.49 19.11
N ALA A 280 0.60 -18.03 19.99
CA ALA A 280 0.26 -17.07 21.04
C ALA A 280 -0.18 -15.72 20.46
N LEU A 281 0.44 -15.25 19.37
CA LEU A 281 -0.01 -14.03 18.69
C LEU A 281 -1.40 -14.21 18.06
N LEU A 282 -1.68 -15.34 17.41
CA LEU A 282 -3.00 -15.63 16.86
C LEU A 282 -4.09 -15.66 17.96
N ALA A 283 -3.79 -16.28 19.11
CA ALA A 283 -4.71 -16.29 20.24
C ALA A 283 -4.90 -14.88 20.83
N ALA A 284 -3.82 -14.08 20.90
CA ALA A 284 -3.87 -12.71 21.38
C ALA A 284 -4.70 -11.81 20.46
N GLU A 285 -4.62 -11.98 19.15
CA GLU A 285 -5.47 -11.25 18.20
C GLU A 285 -6.95 -11.48 18.48
N GLU A 286 -7.37 -12.72 18.77
CA GLU A 286 -8.75 -13.04 19.10
C GLU A 286 -9.20 -12.42 20.43
N GLU A 287 -8.34 -12.46 21.45
CA GLU A 287 -8.63 -11.83 22.74
C GLU A 287 -8.72 -10.31 22.63
N VAL A 288 -7.82 -9.67 21.87
CA VAL A 288 -7.87 -8.22 21.61
C VAL A 288 -9.13 -7.86 20.82
N ARG A 289 -9.50 -8.65 19.81
CA ARG A 289 -10.78 -8.47 19.10
C ARG A 289 -11.99 -8.51 20.06
N ASP A 290 -11.96 -9.39 21.06
CA ASP A 290 -13.02 -9.43 22.08
C ASP A 290 -13.00 -8.20 23.00
N LEU A 291 -11.81 -7.68 23.35
CA LEU A 291 -11.70 -6.46 24.14
C LEU A 291 -12.30 -5.24 23.41
N PHE A 292 -12.08 -5.11 22.11
CA PHE A 292 -12.60 -4.03 21.28
C PHE A 292 -14.15 -4.08 21.11
N LYS A 293 -14.80 -5.21 21.38
CA LYS A 293 -16.28 -5.27 21.42
C LYS A 293 -16.88 -4.50 22.61
N ASN A 294 -16.07 -4.20 23.64
CA ASN A 294 -16.53 -3.46 24.82
C ASN A 294 -15.44 -2.48 25.33
N THR A 295 -15.25 -1.41 24.59
CA THR A 295 -14.24 -0.37 24.86
C THR A 295 -14.47 0.40 26.17
N LYS A 296 -15.64 0.22 26.81
CA LYS A 296 -15.97 0.83 28.12
C LYS A 296 -15.55 -0.03 29.30
N SER A 297 -15.14 -1.29 29.09
CA SER A 297 -14.74 -2.20 30.15
C SER A 297 -13.43 -1.77 30.82
N GLU A 298 -13.27 -2.12 32.09
CA GLU A 298 -12.00 -1.88 32.81
C GLU A 298 -10.85 -2.73 32.23
N ASP A 299 -11.16 -3.88 31.66
CA ASP A 299 -10.17 -4.74 30.99
C ASP A 299 -9.65 -4.06 29.74
N PHE A 300 -10.52 -3.47 28.90
CA PHE A 300 -10.12 -2.70 27.74
C PHE A 300 -9.26 -1.49 28.14
N LYS A 301 -9.69 -0.73 29.16
CA LYS A 301 -8.93 0.44 29.63
C LYS A 301 -7.54 0.08 30.09
N ARG A 302 -7.39 -1.01 30.85
CA ARG A 302 -6.06 -1.50 31.28
C ARG A 302 -5.22 -1.91 30.09
N PHE A 303 -5.80 -2.65 29.15
CA PHE A 303 -5.14 -3.11 27.94
C PHE A 303 -4.63 -1.94 27.09
N ILE A 304 -5.50 -0.98 26.74
CA ILE A 304 -5.12 0.13 25.86
C ILE A 304 -4.12 1.07 26.53
N THR A 305 -4.25 1.30 27.86
CA THR A 305 -3.28 2.10 28.64
C THR A 305 -1.91 1.43 28.68
N ALA A 306 -1.84 0.11 28.86
CA ALA A 306 -0.57 -0.63 28.79
C ALA A 306 0.09 -0.52 27.42
N GLY A 307 -0.70 -0.65 26.35
CA GLY A 307 -0.25 -0.44 24.99
C GLY A 307 0.29 0.97 24.76
N ALA A 308 -0.47 1.99 25.13
CA ALA A 308 -0.07 3.39 25.01
C ALA A 308 1.22 3.69 25.81
N THR A 309 1.36 3.11 27.00
CA THR A 309 2.58 3.26 27.82
C THR A 309 3.81 2.65 27.14
N ILE A 310 3.67 1.47 26.53
CA ILE A 310 4.80 0.73 25.92
C ILE A 310 5.13 1.26 24.53
N LEU A 311 4.12 1.57 23.72
CA LEU A 311 4.29 1.92 22.31
C LEU A 311 4.37 3.43 22.07
N LEU A 312 3.77 4.26 22.95
CA LEU A 312 3.72 5.72 22.80
C LEU A 312 4.39 6.48 23.96
N ASP A 313 5.05 5.78 24.90
CA ASP A 313 5.70 6.34 26.09
C ASP A 313 4.76 7.17 27.00
N SER A 314 3.44 7.03 26.83
CA SER A 314 2.45 7.82 27.56
C SER A 314 1.17 7.04 27.85
N PRO A 315 0.78 6.84 29.09
CA PRO A 315 -0.52 6.24 29.43
C PRO A 315 -1.71 7.13 29.00
N ASP A 316 -1.48 8.42 28.82
CA ASP A 316 -2.51 9.39 28.42
C ASP A 316 -2.81 9.33 26.92
N ALA A 317 -1.96 8.69 26.12
CA ALA A 317 -2.13 8.50 24.68
C ALA A 317 -3.02 7.28 24.32
N ALA A 318 -3.91 6.86 25.23
CA ALA A 318 -4.79 5.70 25.01
C ALA A 318 -5.73 5.88 23.81
N ALA A 319 -6.21 7.10 23.55
CA ALA A 319 -7.05 7.38 22.39
C ALA A 319 -6.28 7.29 21.07
N ASP A 320 -5.03 7.75 21.05
CA ASP A 320 -4.15 7.65 19.87
C ASP A 320 -3.82 6.17 19.59
N MET A 321 -3.57 5.39 20.64
CA MET A 321 -3.33 3.96 20.53
C MET A 321 -4.55 3.20 19.99
N GLU A 322 -5.76 3.57 20.40
CA GLU A 322 -7.00 3.02 19.86
C GLU A 322 -7.15 3.37 18.37
N GLY A 323 -6.86 4.61 17.97
CA GLY A 323 -6.84 5.04 16.57
C GLY A 323 -5.87 4.22 15.73
N MET A 324 -4.64 4.05 16.20
CA MET A 324 -3.62 3.26 15.51
C MET A 324 -4.02 1.77 15.33
N TYR A 325 -4.77 1.21 16.27
CA TYR A 325 -5.28 -0.15 16.13
C TYR A 325 -6.26 -0.27 14.94
N TYR A 326 -7.14 0.72 14.76
CA TYR A 326 -8.08 0.73 13.63
C TYR A 326 -7.40 0.96 12.28
N ASP A 327 -6.21 1.55 12.26
CA ASP A 327 -5.41 1.72 11.04
C ASP A 327 -4.65 0.44 10.65
N ALA A 328 -4.62 -0.56 11.53
CA ALA A 328 -3.98 -1.85 11.33
C ALA A 328 -5.03 -2.94 11.07
N GLU A 329 -5.17 -3.38 9.82
CA GLU A 329 -5.99 -4.55 9.50
C GLU A 329 -5.23 -5.83 9.86
N LEU A 330 -5.54 -6.41 11.01
CA LEU A 330 -4.90 -7.64 11.48
C LEU A 330 -5.11 -8.80 10.51
N ALA A 331 -4.06 -9.55 10.23
CA ALA A 331 -4.12 -10.69 9.31
C ALA A 331 -4.92 -11.87 9.88
N GLY A 332 -4.78 -12.14 11.16
CA GLY A 332 -5.42 -13.25 11.83
C GLY A 332 -5.01 -14.61 11.27
N PHE A 333 -5.68 -15.63 11.71
CA PHE A 333 -5.42 -17.01 11.27
C PHE A 333 -5.62 -17.19 9.76
N LYS A 334 -6.75 -16.69 9.22
CA LYS A 334 -7.06 -16.83 7.78
C LYS A 334 -6.16 -16.01 6.89
N GLY A 335 -5.80 -14.79 7.30
CA GLY A 335 -4.86 -13.96 6.56
C GLY A 335 -3.49 -14.59 6.47
N ASN A 336 -3.02 -15.22 7.55
CA ASN A 336 -1.76 -15.97 7.54
C ASN A 336 -1.82 -17.19 6.60
N ILE A 337 -2.93 -17.95 6.55
CA ILE A 337 -3.11 -19.01 5.55
C ILE A 337 -3.04 -18.43 4.14
N LYS A 338 -3.77 -17.35 3.84
CA LYS A 338 -3.75 -16.71 2.53
C LYS A 338 -2.34 -16.26 2.15
N PHE A 339 -1.65 -15.60 3.08
CA PHE A 339 -0.34 -15.03 2.83
C PHE A 339 0.74 -16.10 2.59
N PHE A 340 0.74 -17.16 3.38
CA PHE A 340 1.81 -18.18 3.35
C PHE A 340 1.47 -19.42 2.54
N ALA A 341 0.20 -19.84 2.46
CA ALA A 341 -0.18 -21.16 1.94
C ALA A 341 -1.11 -21.13 0.71
N ASP A 342 -1.86 -20.04 0.48
CA ASP A 342 -2.76 -19.96 -0.66
C ASP A 342 -2.01 -19.48 -1.93
N SER A 343 -1.77 -20.41 -2.85
CA SER A 343 -1.10 -20.13 -4.13
C SER A 343 -1.90 -19.20 -5.05
N ASN A 344 -3.21 -19.04 -4.84
CA ASN A 344 -4.08 -18.20 -5.65
C ASN A 344 -4.24 -16.79 -5.09
N TYR A 345 -3.85 -16.57 -3.83
CA TYR A 345 -3.91 -15.24 -3.24
C TYR A 345 -2.90 -14.29 -3.90
N LEU A 346 -3.39 -13.22 -4.50
CA LEU A 346 -2.56 -12.32 -5.31
C LEU A 346 -1.56 -11.49 -4.48
N ARG A 347 -1.82 -11.29 -3.20
CA ARG A 347 -0.91 -10.59 -2.27
C ARG A 347 -0.17 -11.54 -1.33
N ARG A 348 0.04 -12.82 -1.77
CA ARG A 348 0.81 -13.80 -1.02
C ARG A 348 2.29 -13.46 -0.95
N PHE A 349 2.98 -14.08 -0.02
CA PHE A 349 4.39 -13.86 0.30
C PHE A 349 5.30 -13.81 -0.94
N GLU A 350 5.27 -14.82 -1.81
CA GLU A 350 6.20 -14.92 -2.94
C GLU A 350 5.94 -13.81 -3.98
N ARG A 351 4.67 -13.51 -4.24
CA ARG A 351 4.32 -12.48 -5.21
C ARG A 351 4.67 -11.09 -4.70
N LEU A 352 4.35 -10.80 -3.43
CA LEU A 352 4.69 -9.54 -2.79
C LEU A 352 6.21 -9.34 -2.71
N THR A 353 6.96 -10.37 -2.26
CA THR A 353 8.43 -10.35 -2.25
C THR A 353 9.00 -10.08 -3.64
N SER A 354 8.49 -10.77 -4.67
CA SER A 354 8.95 -10.58 -6.05
C SER A 354 8.68 -9.17 -6.58
N GLU A 355 7.52 -8.60 -6.29
CA GLU A 355 7.13 -7.24 -6.66
C GLU A 355 8.04 -6.20 -5.99
N ILE A 356 8.25 -6.34 -4.69
CA ILE A 356 9.11 -5.44 -3.91
C ILE A 356 10.56 -5.51 -4.41
N GLN A 357 11.12 -6.69 -4.59
CA GLN A 357 12.50 -6.84 -5.06
C GLN A 357 12.71 -6.30 -6.47
N ASN A 358 11.74 -6.48 -7.38
CA ASN A 358 11.79 -5.88 -8.70
C ASN A 358 11.85 -4.35 -8.60
N SER A 359 11.00 -3.76 -7.76
CA SER A 359 10.95 -2.32 -7.51
C SER A 359 12.27 -1.80 -6.90
N PHE A 360 12.80 -2.51 -5.92
CA PHE A 360 14.04 -2.12 -5.24
C PHE A 360 15.29 -2.30 -6.12
N ASN A 361 15.28 -3.26 -7.04
CA ASN A 361 16.32 -3.33 -8.08
C ASN A 361 16.29 -2.13 -9.04
N ILE A 362 15.08 -1.64 -9.38
CA ILE A 362 14.92 -0.44 -10.21
C ILE A 362 15.41 0.81 -9.47
N LEU A 363 15.18 0.89 -8.15
CA LEU A 363 15.68 1.96 -7.30
C LEU A 363 17.20 1.88 -7.02
N GLY A 364 17.84 0.76 -7.33
CA GLY A 364 19.25 0.51 -6.96
C GLY A 364 19.47 0.15 -5.50
N LEU A 365 18.39 -0.08 -4.72
CA LEU A 365 18.45 -0.50 -3.31
C LEU A 365 18.84 -1.97 -3.15
N MET A 366 18.65 -2.78 -4.19
CA MET A 366 19.05 -4.19 -4.24
C MET A 366 19.86 -4.48 -5.48
N LYS A 367 20.75 -5.48 -5.38
CA LYS A 367 21.58 -5.96 -6.51
C LYS A 367 21.17 -7.39 -6.89
N GLY A 368 20.03 -7.51 -7.56
CA GLY A 368 19.46 -8.79 -7.95
C GLY A 368 18.44 -9.33 -6.96
N ARG A 369 18.09 -10.61 -7.12
CA ARG A 369 17.15 -11.29 -6.23
C ARG A 369 17.87 -11.88 -5.03
N VAL A 370 17.27 -11.71 -3.86
CA VAL A 370 17.72 -12.31 -2.61
C VAL A 370 16.64 -13.26 -2.11
N GLU A 371 17.03 -14.46 -1.74
CA GLU A 371 16.10 -15.42 -1.18
C GLU A 371 15.74 -15.03 0.25
N ILE A 372 14.44 -14.91 0.49
CA ILE A 372 13.85 -14.78 1.82
C ILE A 372 13.01 -16.03 2.04
N LEU A 373 13.25 -16.70 3.16
CA LEU A 373 12.49 -17.89 3.51
C LEU A 373 11.16 -17.52 4.16
N LYS A 374 10.22 -18.45 4.12
CA LYS A 374 8.98 -18.37 4.92
C LYS A 374 8.82 -19.64 5.74
N ALA A 375 8.18 -19.51 6.89
CA ALA A 375 7.78 -20.67 7.66
C ALA A 375 6.71 -21.48 6.91
N ASN A 376 6.77 -22.78 7.08
CA ASN A 376 5.77 -23.70 6.57
C ASN A 376 5.06 -24.34 7.77
N TRP A 377 3.95 -23.71 8.18
CA TRP A 377 3.19 -24.13 9.34
C TRP A 377 2.17 -25.22 9.01
N ASP A 378 1.96 -26.16 9.93
CA ASP A 378 0.73 -26.94 9.96
C ASP A 378 -0.39 -26.09 10.57
N TYR A 379 -1.25 -25.54 9.71
CA TYR A 379 -2.36 -24.69 10.13
C TYR A 379 -3.45 -25.46 10.89
N ASN A 380 -3.49 -26.80 10.84
CA ASN A 380 -4.39 -27.59 11.68
C ASN A 380 -3.92 -27.55 13.16
N GLU A 381 -2.60 -27.55 13.38
CA GLU A 381 -2.05 -27.38 14.73
C GLU A 381 -2.28 -25.95 15.23
N LEU A 382 -1.99 -24.93 14.41
CA LEU A 382 -2.17 -23.51 14.77
C LEU A 382 -3.64 -23.11 14.98
N ARG A 383 -4.57 -23.89 14.43
CA ARG A 383 -6.01 -23.70 14.65
C ARG A 383 -6.48 -24.07 16.06
N ALA A 384 -5.73 -24.88 16.77
CA ALA A 384 -6.14 -25.39 18.07
C ALA A 384 -6.38 -24.21 19.04
N HIS A 385 -7.52 -24.24 19.75
CA HIS A 385 -7.93 -23.23 20.73
C HIS A 385 -8.29 -21.84 20.17
N LEU A 386 -8.26 -21.63 18.85
CA LEU A 386 -8.74 -20.38 18.25
C LEU A 386 -10.27 -20.39 18.12
N LYS A 387 -10.91 -19.28 18.50
CA LYS A 387 -12.37 -19.10 18.49
C LYS A 387 -12.90 -18.71 17.10
N TYR A 388 -12.12 -17.90 16.36
CA TYR A 388 -12.56 -17.24 15.12
C TYR A 388 -11.90 -17.85 13.87
N ALA A 389 -11.22 -18.98 14.00
CA ALA A 389 -10.57 -19.64 12.88
C ALA A 389 -11.52 -20.00 11.72
N ASP A 390 -12.81 -20.20 12.01
CA ASP A 390 -13.85 -20.55 11.04
C ASP A 390 -14.74 -19.40 10.59
N ASP A 391 -14.50 -18.16 11.04
CA ASP A 391 -15.29 -17.00 10.67
C ASP A 391 -15.38 -16.89 9.14
N VAL A 392 -16.56 -16.57 8.63
CA VAL A 392 -16.75 -16.32 7.19
C VAL A 392 -16.33 -14.89 6.88
N GLU A 393 -15.56 -14.71 5.80
CA GLU A 393 -15.29 -13.36 5.30
C GLU A 393 -16.59 -12.70 4.85
N VAL A 394 -16.84 -11.51 5.36
CA VAL A 394 -17.97 -10.68 4.96
C VAL A 394 -17.54 -9.72 3.85
N PRO A 395 -18.45 -9.38 2.90
CA PRO A 395 -18.19 -8.33 1.93
C PRO A 395 -17.80 -7.03 2.62
N LYS A 396 -16.84 -6.31 2.07
CA LYS A 396 -16.29 -5.09 2.70
C LYS A 396 -17.22 -3.89 2.58
N PHE A 397 -17.99 -3.84 1.50
CA PHE A 397 -18.84 -2.69 1.19
C PHE A 397 -20.33 -3.04 1.31
N GLU A 398 -21.13 -2.02 1.65
CA GLU A 398 -22.60 -2.08 1.59
C GLU A 398 -23.04 -1.69 0.17
N GLU A 399 -23.44 -2.66 -0.66
CA GLU A 399 -23.76 -2.46 -2.08
C GLU A 399 -24.81 -1.36 -2.33
N GLU A 400 -25.83 -1.25 -1.48
CA GLU A 400 -26.89 -0.22 -1.60
C GLU A 400 -26.34 1.19 -1.35
N GLU A 401 -25.46 1.34 -0.35
CA GLU A 401 -24.82 2.63 -0.04
C GLU A 401 -23.85 3.03 -1.14
N VAL A 402 -23.05 2.08 -1.66
CA VAL A 402 -22.18 2.30 -2.81
C VAL A 402 -22.98 2.81 -4.01
N ALA A 403 -24.11 2.15 -4.35
CA ALA A 403 -24.96 2.56 -5.45
C ALA A 403 -25.54 3.98 -5.22
N THR A 404 -25.90 4.30 -3.99
CA THR A 404 -26.43 5.62 -3.60
C THR A 404 -25.38 6.70 -3.79
N VAL A 405 -24.16 6.49 -3.27
CA VAL A 405 -23.03 7.42 -3.41
C VAL A 405 -22.67 7.66 -4.87
N LEU A 406 -22.54 6.59 -5.65
CA LEU A 406 -22.19 6.69 -7.07
C LEU A 406 -23.30 7.41 -7.88
N THR A 407 -24.58 7.15 -7.57
CA THR A 407 -25.71 7.85 -8.20
C THR A 407 -25.66 9.35 -7.89
N LYS A 408 -25.40 9.72 -6.63
CA LYS A 408 -25.24 11.13 -6.21
C LYS A 408 -24.08 11.80 -6.93
N ARG A 409 -22.91 11.14 -6.98
CA ARG A 409 -21.73 11.65 -7.70
C ARG A 409 -21.99 11.80 -9.21
N GLN A 410 -22.75 10.87 -9.81
CA GLN A 410 -23.15 10.97 -11.22
C GLN A 410 -24.08 12.17 -11.45
N GLN A 411 -25.06 12.41 -10.58
CA GLN A 411 -25.97 13.54 -10.67
C GLN A 411 -25.30 14.91 -10.49
N THR A 412 -24.24 14.98 -9.71
CA THR A 412 -23.47 16.21 -9.43
C THR A 412 -22.25 16.38 -10.33
N ASP A 413 -22.06 15.48 -11.31
CA ASP A 413 -20.90 15.42 -12.21
C ASP A 413 -19.55 15.40 -11.47
N THR A 414 -19.54 14.70 -10.31
CA THR A 414 -18.35 14.49 -9.47
C THR A 414 -17.90 13.04 -9.45
N LEU A 415 -18.36 12.21 -10.38
CA LEU A 415 -18.01 10.80 -10.43
C LEU A 415 -16.50 10.55 -10.59
N GLU A 416 -15.81 11.42 -11.31
CA GLU A 416 -14.36 11.37 -11.51
C GLU A 416 -13.55 11.92 -10.32
N SER A 417 -14.23 12.47 -9.32
CA SER A 417 -13.58 12.91 -8.09
C SER A 417 -13.09 11.69 -7.31
N GLY A 418 -11.78 11.61 -7.06
CA GLY A 418 -11.13 10.46 -6.42
C GLY A 418 -10.81 9.31 -7.39
N GLU A 419 -10.87 9.52 -8.71
CA GLU A 419 -10.34 8.57 -9.69
C GLU A 419 -8.83 8.44 -9.53
N LEU A 420 -8.38 7.22 -9.22
CA LEU A 420 -6.95 6.90 -9.06
C LEU A 420 -6.35 6.40 -10.37
N PHE A 421 -7.04 5.47 -11.01
CA PHE A 421 -6.63 4.81 -12.24
C PHE A 421 -7.84 4.55 -13.12
N SER A 422 -7.63 4.63 -14.45
CA SER A 422 -8.64 4.25 -15.44
C SER A 422 -8.02 3.57 -16.64
N PHE A 423 -8.79 2.72 -17.30
CA PHE A 423 -8.44 2.13 -18.59
C PHE A 423 -9.69 1.60 -19.29
N GLU A 424 -9.61 1.38 -20.60
CA GLU A 424 -10.75 1.14 -21.47
C GLU A 424 -10.68 -0.22 -22.17
N ILE A 425 -11.85 -0.78 -22.42
CA ILE A 425 -12.07 -1.93 -23.30
C ILE A 425 -13.04 -1.49 -24.43
N PHE A 426 -12.64 -1.68 -25.68
CA PHE A 426 -13.43 -1.30 -26.84
C PHE A 426 -14.23 -2.48 -27.39
N PHE A 427 -15.48 -2.25 -27.78
CA PHE A 427 -16.36 -3.25 -28.38
C PHE A 427 -16.40 -3.09 -29.89
N LYS A 428 -16.51 -4.23 -30.59
CA LYS A 428 -16.84 -4.21 -32.02
C LYS A 428 -18.33 -3.90 -32.22
N PRO A 429 -18.73 -3.31 -33.37
CA PRO A 429 -20.12 -3.08 -33.68
C PRO A 429 -20.93 -4.37 -33.57
N ASN A 430 -22.14 -4.30 -33.00
CA ASN A 430 -23.04 -5.43 -32.79
C ASN A 430 -22.44 -6.62 -32.02
N GLN A 431 -21.37 -6.41 -31.26
CA GLN A 431 -20.87 -7.44 -30.36
C GLN A 431 -21.81 -7.53 -29.16
N HIS A 432 -22.54 -8.63 -29.05
CA HIS A 432 -23.46 -8.97 -27.96
C HIS A 432 -22.82 -9.94 -26.98
N GLU A 433 -21.88 -10.76 -27.47
CA GLU A 433 -21.11 -11.69 -26.64
C GLU A 433 -19.71 -11.14 -26.37
N PHE A 434 -19.34 -11.24 -25.14
CA PHE A 434 -18.03 -10.81 -24.64
C PHE A 434 -17.18 -12.07 -24.41
N SER A 435 -16.03 -12.17 -25.08
CA SER A 435 -15.07 -13.25 -24.85
C SER A 435 -13.99 -12.78 -23.91
N ALA A 436 -13.94 -13.33 -22.70
CA ALA A 436 -12.90 -13.05 -21.71
C ALA A 436 -11.48 -13.26 -22.26
N ASP A 437 -11.32 -14.22 -23.19
CA ASP A 437 -10.02 -14.53 -23.80
C ASP A 437 -9.38 -13.36 -24.56
N LEU A 438 -10.19 -12.49 -25.15
CA LEU A 438 -9.71 -11.32 -25.90
C LEU A 438 -9.19 -10.20 -24.97
N TYR A 439 -9.56 -10.22 -23.69
CA TYR A 439 -9.32 -9.14 -22.73
C TYR A 439 -8.60 -9.63 -21.47
N LYS A 440 -7.85 -10.72 -21.57
CA LYS A 440 -7.12 -11.31 -20.44
C LYS A 440 -6.19 -10.32 -19.72
N GLU A 441 -5.49 -9.50 -20.50
CA GLU A 441 -4.55 -8.51 -19.92
C GLU A 441 -5.30 -7.46 -19.09
N GLN A 442 -6.42 -6.95 -19.63
CA GLN A 442 -7.24 -5.97 -18.94
C GLN A 442 -7.89 -6.57 -17.70
N PHE A 443 -8.40 -7.80 -17.80
CA PHE A 443 -8.97 -8.51 -16.66
C PHE A 443 -7.94 -8.78 -15.57
N ASN A 444 -6.75 -9.23 -15.94
CA ASN A 444 -5.67 -9.41 -14.97
C ASN A 444 -5.30 -8.09 -14.28
N LYS A 445 -5.32 -6.98 -15.02
CA LYS A 445 -5.07 -5.65 -14.45
C LYS A 445 -6.16 -5.24 -13.46
N VAL A 446 -7.45 -5.44 -13.79
CA VAL A 446 -8.56 -5.18 -12.85
C VAL A 446 -8.44 -6.03 -11.59
N ILE A 447 -8.14 -7.32 -11.75
CA ILE A 447 -7.99 -8.27 -10.64
C ILE A 447 -6.81 -7.87 -9.75
N ASP A 448 -5.69 -7.43 -10.34
CA ASP A 448 -4.54 -6.91 -9.58
C ASP A 448 -4.92 -5.64 -8.80
N PHE A 449 -5.61 -4.70 -9.43
CA PHE A 449 -6.10 -3.50 -8.76
C PHE A 449 -7.10 -3.82 -7.65
N ALA A 450 -8.07 -4.70 -7.89
CA ALA A 450 -9.02 -5.13 -6.87
C ALA A 450 -8.33 -5.74 -5.65
N SER A 451 -7.27 -6.52 -5.88
CA SER A 451 -6.50 -7.15 -4.81
C SER A 451 -5.56 -6.20 -4.07
N THR A 452 -5.13 -5.11 -4.70
CA THR A 452 -4.18 -4.13 -4.15
C THR A 452 -4.90 -2.97 -3.45
N TYR A 453 -5.95 -2.45 -4.09
CA TYR A 453 -6.75 -1.33 -3.63
C TYR A 453 -8.09 -1.80 -3.05
N GLY A 454 -8.02 -2.70 -2.07
CA GLY A 454 -9.21 -3.30 -1.47
C GLY A 454 -10.13 -2.32 -0.73
N GLY A 455 -9.73 -1.06 -0.52
CA GLY A 455 -10.55 0.02 0.00
C GLY A 455 -11.13 0.95 -1.07
N ALA A 456 -10.89 0.68 -2.37
CA ALA A 456 -11.47 1.42 -3.48
C ALA A 456 -12.69 0.68 -4.05
N ILE A 457 -13.59 1.43 -4.69
CA ILE A 457 -14.62 0.87 -5.57
C ILE A 457 -14.07 0.84 -6.99
N ILE A 458 -14.35 -0.23 -7.70
CA ILE A 458 -14.08 -0.36 -9.13
C ILE A 458 -15.39 -0.16 -9.88
N THR A 459 -15.52 0.97 -10.56
CA THR A 459 -16.67 1.20 -11.44
C THR A 459 -16.39 0.61 -12.82
N ILE A 460 -17.39 -0.01 -13.38
CA ILE A 460 -17.42 -0.59 -14.74
C ILE A 460 -18.45 0.22 -15.51
N GLU A 461 -17.97 1.16 -16.31
CA GLU A 461 -18.77 2.22 -16.92
C GLU A 461 -18.99 1.94 -18.41
N GLY A 462 -20.23 1.66 -18.79
CA GLY A 462 -20.59 1.41 -20.18
C GLY A 462 -20.95 2.68 -20.95
N HIS A 463 -20.54 2.77 -22.21
CA HIS A 463 -20.79 3.88 -23.12
C HIS A 463 -21.41 3.40 -24.42
N SER A 464 -22.15 4.29 -25.07
CA SER A 464 -22.80 4.07 -26.35
C SER A 464 -22.50 5.19 -27.34
N ASP A 465 -22.53 4.87 -28.61
CA ASP A 465 -22.35 5.85 -29.69
C ASP A 465 -23.53 6.80 -29.84
N PRO A 466 -23.31 8.12 -30.01
CA PRO A 466 -24.36 9.12 -30.14
C PRO A 466 -24.98 9.24 -31.56
N MET A 467 -24.40 8.58 -32.58
CA MET A 467 -24.80 8.79 -33.99
C MET A 467 -26.28 8.54 -34.26
N GLY A 468 -26.86 7.50 -33.66
CA GLY A 468 -28.29 7.21 -33.80
C GLY A 468 -29.19 8.34 -33.31
N TYR A 469 -28.83 8.90 -32.15
CA TYR A 469 -29.48 10.06 -31.55
C TYR A 469 -29.29 11.32 -32.42
N LEU A 470 -28.04 11.63 -32.80
CA LEU A 470 -27.70 12.81 -33.60
C LEU A 470 -28.44 12.83 -34.96
N ARG A 471 -28.53 11.69 -35.61
CA ARG A 471 -29.27 11.54 -36.85
C ARG A 471 -30.75 11.85 -36.65
N LYS A 472 -31.39 11.28 -35.65
CA LYS A 472 -32.80 11.51 -35.33
C LYS A 472 -33.09 12.94 -34.93
N LYS A 473 -32.21 13.56 -34.19
CA LYS A 473 -32.27 14.99 -33.84
C LYS A 473 -32.17 15.88 -35.07
N LYS A 474 -31.29 15.54 -36.04
CA LYS A 474 -31.19 16.26 -37.32
C LYS A 474 -32.40 16.06 -38.20
N GLU A 475 -33.06 14.91 -38.15
CA GLU A 475 -34.32 14.62 -38.83
C GLU A 475 -35.51 15.37 -38.23
N GLY A 476 -35.35 16.06 -37.09
CA GLY A 476 -36.40 16.84 -36.44
C GLY A 476 -37.39 15.99 -35.63
N GLU A 477 -36.96 14.80 -35.16
CA GLU A 477 -37.82 13.94 -34.33
C GLU A 477 -38.24 14.63 -33.03
N PRO A 478 -39.45 14.39 -32.54
CA PRO A 478 -39.94 14.97 -31.28
C PRO A 478 -39.06 14.59 -30.08
N GLU A 479 -39.03 15.49 -29.09
CA GLU A 479 -38.23 15.32 -27.87
C GLU A 479 -38.52 14.00 -27.13
N VAL A 480 -39.78 13.54 -27.13
CA VAL A 480 -40.19 12.26 -26.55
C VAL A 480 -39.49 11.07 -27.23
N VAL A 481 -39.27 11.15 -28.56
CA VAL A 481 -38.55 10.11 -29.29
C VAL A 481 -37.08 10.17 -28.99
N LEU A 482 -36.48 11.36 -28.91
CA LEU A 482 -35.08 11.55 -28.56
C LEU A 482 -34.77 11.02 -27.14
N LYS A 483 -35.62 11.34 -26.15
CA LYS A 483 -35.52 10.80 -24.79
C LYS A 483 -35.62 9.27 -24.73
N LYS A 484 -36.45 8.65 -25.55
CA LYS A 484 -36.51 7.19 -25.65
C LYS A 484 -35.21 6.58 -26.18
N ILE A 485 -34.57 7.24 -27.16
CA ILE A 485 -33.27 6.80 -27.71
C ILE A 485 -32.19 6.94 -26.67
N GLU A 486 -32.13 8.06 -25.91
CA GLU A 486 -31.19 8.26 -24.80
C GLU A 486 -31.35 7.18 -23.73
N GLN A 487 -32.60 6.91 -23.31
CA GLN A 487 -32.84 5.87 -22.30
C GLN A 487 -32.49 4.47 -22.82
N ALA A 488 -32.78 4.16 -24.09
CA ALA A 488 -32.39 2.89 -24.69
C ALA A 488 -30.86 2.73 -24.77
N ALA A 489 -30.13 3.80 -25.11
CA ALA A 489 -28.68 3.83 -25.11
C ALA A 489 -28.11 3.65 -23.69
N LYS A 490 -28.74 4.27 -22.69
CA LYS A 490 -28.35 4.13 -21.29
C LYS A 490 -28.56 2.70 -20.78
N ASN A 491 -29.70 2.09 -21.09
CA ASN A 491 -29.96 0.70 -20.74
C ASN A 491 -28.98 -0.27 -21.42
N LEU A 492 -28.68 -0.04 -22.72
CA LEU A 492 -27.74 -0.88 -23.48
C LEU A 492 -26.31 -0.78 -22.88
N SER A 493 -25.85 0.42 -22.57
CA SER A 493 -24.53 0.63 -21.99
C SER A 493 -24.40 0.00 -20.60
N LEU A 494 -25.45 0.10 -19.77
CA LEU A 494 -25.51 -0.57 -18.46
C LEU A 494 -25.47 -2.10 -18.63
N SER A 495 -26.25 -2.65 -19.56
CA SER A 495 -26.25 -4.10 -19.83
C SER A 495 -24.86 -4.60 -20.25
N ARG A 496 -24.12 -3.82 -21.05
CA ARG A 496 -22.73 -4.13 -21.40
C ARG A 496 -21.81 -4.13 -20.19
N ALA A 497 -21.92 -3.11 -19.33
CA ALA A 497 -21.13 -3.03 -18.09
C ALA A 497 -21.38 -4.23 -17.17
N ILE A 498 -22.65 -4.63 -16.98
CA ILE A 498 -23.03 -5.82 -16.20
C ILE A 498 -22.42 -7.09 -16.81
N ASN A 499 -22.52 -7.27 -18.12
CA ASN A 499 -21.95 -8.44 -18.79
C ASN A 499 -20.43 -8.52 -18.59
N VAL A 500 -19.71 -7.40 -18.74
CA VAL A 500 -18.26 -7.32 -18.51
C VAL A 500 -17.92 -7.66 -17.06
N ARG A 501 -18.65 -7.14 -16.08
CA ARG A 501 -18.48 -7.48 -14.67
C ARG A 501 -18.62 -8.98 -14.42
N ASP A 502 -19.69 -9.57 -14.94
CA ASP A 502 -20.01 -10.98 -14.72
C ASP A 502 -18.97 -11.90 -15.37
N GLN A 503 -18.46 -11.53 -16.55
CA GLN A 503 -17.35 -12.22 -17.21
C GLN A 503 -16.03 -12.06 -16.45
N LEU A 504 -15.74 -10.89 -15.89
CA LEU A 504 -14.57 -10.66 -15.03
C LEU A 504 -14.60 -11.57 -13.80
N ILE A 505 -15.76 -11.66 -13.13
CA ILE A 505 -15.94 -12.53 -11.95
C ILE A 505 -15.76 -14.00 -12.35
N ALA A 506 -16.35 -14.43 -13.46
CA ALA A 506 -16.22 -15.80 -13.96
C ALA A 506 -14.75 -16.12 -14.31
N TYR A 507 -14.06 -15.21 -14.97
CA TYR A 507 -12.65 -15.35 -15.31
C TYR A 507 -11.76 -15.47 -14.05
N ALA A 508 -12.00 -14.62 -13.04
CA ALA A 508 -11.28 -14.70 -11.77
C ALA A 508 -11.49 -16.07 -11.10
N GLN A 509 -12.76 -16.53 -11.02
CA GLN A 509 -13.09 -17.82 -10.43
C GLN A 509 -12.45 -19.01 -11.17
N GLN A 510 -12.39 -18.98 -12.50
CA GLN A 510 -11.71 -20.00 -13.31
C GLN A 510 -10.20 -20.06 -13.03
N ASN A 511 -9.61 -18.96 -12.62
CA ASN A 511 -8.21 -18.87 -12.20
C ASN A 511 -8.02 -19.06 -10.68
N GLY A 512 -9.05 -19.53 -9.96
CA GLY A 512 -8.98 -19.77 -8.50
C GLY A 512 -8.95 -18.51 -7.64
N ILE A 513 -9.30 -17.33 -8.21
CA ILE A 513 -9.27 -16.04 -7.53
C ILE A 513 -10.69 -15.66 -7.13
N THR A 514 -10.90 -15.33 -5.86
CA THR A 514 -12.17 -14.80 -5.36
C THR A 514 -12.10 -13.27 -5.31
N LEU A 515 -13.00 -12.60 -6.04
CA LEU A 515 -13.18 -11.15 -5.97
C LEU A 515 -14.32 -10.80 -5.00
N ASP A 516 -14.16 -9.74 -4.25
CA ASP A 516 -15.27 -9.14 -3.50
C ASP A 516 -16.23 -8.45 -4.47
N LYS A 517 -17.41 -9.03 -4.67
CA LYS A 517 -18.40 -8.49 -5.60
C LYS A 517 -18.91 -7.12 -5.19
N SER A 518 -18.92 -6.82 -3.90
CA SER A 518 -19.34 -5.53 -3.38
C SER A 518 -18.41 -4.38 -3.79
N GLN A 519 -17.19 -4.70 -4.19
CA GLN A 519 -16.22 -3.74 -4.74
C GLN A 519 -16.51 -3.35 -6.20
N LEU A 520 -17.34 -4.11 -6.93
CA LEU A 520 -17.54 -3.96 -8.37
C LEU A 520 -18.90 -3.32 -8.67
N ALA A 521 -18.91 -2.04 -9.00
CA ALA A 521 -20.12 -1.30 -9.34
C ALA A 521 -20.27 -1.10 -10.87
N THR A 522 -21.49 -1.13 -11.39
CA THR A 522 -21.74 -0.95 -12.84
C THR A 522 -22.55 0.32 -13.10
N ILE A 523 -22.13 1.09 -14.11
CA ILE A 523 -22.76 2.36 -14.50
C ILE A 523 -23.01 2.36 -16.02
N GLY A 524 -24.18 2.84 -16.45
CA GLY A 524 -24.49 3.06 -17.86
C GLY A 524 -24.57 4.56 -18.14
N HIS A 525 -23.66 5.09 -18.95
CA HIS A 525 -23.65 6.49 -19.37
C HIS A 525 -24.49 6.75 -20.64
N GLY A 526 -24.81 5.69 -21.39
CA GLY A 526 -25.47 5.89 -22.68
C GLY A 526 -24.60 6.72 -23.62
N ILE A 527 -25.16 7.82 -24.09
CA ILE A 527 -24.50 8.78 -25.00
C ILE A 527 -24.03 10.06 -24.29
N ASP A 528 -24.09 10.13 -22.95
CA ASP A 528 -23.83 11.36 -22.18
C ASP A 528 -22.32 11.72 -22.15
N LYS A 529 -21.42 10.72 -22.22
CA LYS A 529 -19.97 10.91 -22.16
C LYS A 529 -19.26 10.27 -23.38
N PRO A 530 -19.49 10.76 -24.62
CA PRO A 530 -18.80 10.24 -25.81
C PRO A 530 -17.35 10.76 -25.85
N LEU A 531 -16.39 9.91 -26.27
CA LEU A 531 -15.03 10.37 -26.60
C LEU A 531 -15.05 11.34 -27.80
N TYR A 532 -15.88 10.98 -28.79
CA TYR A 532 -16.10 11.79 -29.98
C TYR A 532 -17.58 12.18 -30.04
N PRO A 533 -17.93 13.42 -29.64
CA PRO A 533 -19.33 13.89 -29.65
C PRO A 533 -19.98 13.86 -31.05
N ILE A 534 -19.18 14.04 -32.10
CA ILE A 534 -19.58 13.98 -33.49
C ILE A 534 -18.51 13.16 -34.23
N PRO A 535 -18.60 11.82 -34.21
CA PRO A 535 -17.60 10.97 -34.85
C PRO A 535 -17.60 11.17 -36.38
N GLN A 536 -16.40 11.32 -36.95
CA GLN A 536 -16.17 11.62 -38.36
C GLN A 536 -15.82 10.37 -39.20
N ASN A 537 -15.49 9.27 -38.55
CA ASN A 537 -15.08 8.03 -39.17
C ASN A 537 -15.45 6.83 -38.28
N ASP A 538 -15.31 5.62 -38.85
CA ASP A 538 -15.67 4.37 -38.16
C ASP A 538 -14.84 4.14 -36.90
N GLN A 539 -13.60 4.58 -36.85
CA GLN A 539 -12.75 4.41 -35.68
C GLN A 539 -13.21 5.27 -34.50
N GLU A 540 -13.56 6.53 -34.75
CA GLU A 540 -14.13 7.44 -33.75
C GLU A 540 -15.50 6.94 -33.27
N TRP A 541 -16.30 6.45 -34.18
CA TRP A 541 -17.59 5.84 -33.88
C TRP A 541 -17.43 4.60 -32.97
N LEU A 542 -16.49 3.70 -33.29
CA LEU A 542 -16.16 2.52 -32.49
C LEU A 542 -15.65 2.88 -31.11
N SER A 543 -14.83 3.93 -31.00
CA SER A 543 -14.26 4.38 -29.73
C SER A 543 -15.33 4.85 -28.73
N ASN A 544 -16.50 5.31 -29.22
CA ASN A 544 -17.62 5.65 -28.34
C ASN A 544 -18.31 4.41 -27.74
N MET A 545 -18.11 3.22 -28.33
CA MET A 545 -18.69 1.96 -27.84
C MET A 545 -17.67 1.22 -26.97
N ARG A 546 -17.49 1.68 -25.75
CA ARG A 546 -16.49 1.15 -24.83
C ARG A 546 -17.07 0.83 -23.46
N VAL A 547 -16.30 0.10 -22.68
CA VAL A 547 -16.44 -0.01 -21.22
C VAL A 547 -15.16 0.48 -20.59
N GLU A 548 -15.27 1.41 -19.66
CA GLU A 548 -14.19 1.93 -18.85
C GLU A 548 -14.18 1.24 -17.48
N PHE A 549 -12.99 0.92 -16.99
CA PHE A 549 -12.78 0.56 -15.61
C PHE A 549 -12.14 1.76 -14.90
N LYS A 550 -12.72 2.16 -13.79
CA LYS A 550 -12.16 3.23 -12.94
C LYS A 550 -12.04 2.74 -11.52
N ILE A 551 -10.88 2.97 -10.93
CA ILE A 551 -10.64 2.72 -9.51
C ILE A 551 -10.87 4.03 -8.79
N ILE A 552 -11.90 4.07 -7.96
CA ILE A 552 -12.38 5.30 -7.32
C ILE A 552 -12.22 5.19 -5.80
N GLN A 553 -11.53 6.18 -5.25
CA GLN A 553 -11.42 6.37 -3.81
C GLN A 553 -12.74 6.89 -3.23
N ILE A 554 -13.19 6.27 -2.14
CA ILE A 554 -14.44 6.63 -1.44
C ILE A 554 -14.23 6.82 0.07
N GLU A 555 -13.01 7.06 0.51
CA GLU A 555 -12.65 7.16 1.93
C GLU A 555 -13.48 8.20 2.69
N ALA A 556 -13.89 9.28 2.02
CA ALA A 556 -14.74 10.32 2.61
C ALA A 556 -16.19 9.88 2.85
N GLU A 557 -16.59 8.71 2.33
CA GLU A 557 -17.96 8.20 2.40
C GLU A 557 -18.02 6.99 3.35
N GLU A 558 -17.83 7.22 4.64
CA GLU A 558 -17.75 6.14 5.65
C GLU A 558 -18.96 5.20 5.67
N SER A 559 -20.14 5.68 5.23
CA SER A 559 -21.36 4.89 5.19
C SER A 559 -21.33 3.69 4.24
N VAL A 560 -20.41 3.70 3.24
CA VAL A 560 -20.30 2.61 2.26
C VAL A 560 -19.56 1.39 2.80
N PHE A 561 -18.83 1.54 3.90
CA PHE A 561 -18.12 0.43 4.53
C PHE A 561 -19.03 -0.29 5.53
N LYS A 562 -18.99 -1.63 5.51
CA LYS A 562 -19.64 -2.42 6.54
C LYS A 562 -19.00 -2.14 7.89
N LYS A 563 -19.83 -1.92 8.89
CA LYS A 563 -19.35 -1.86 10.28
C LYS A 563 -18.91 -3.26 10.68
N LEU A 564 -17.65 -3.37 11.06
CA LEU A 564 -17.05 -4.60 11.58
C LEU A 564 -17.64 -4.98 12.94
#